data_0df51d05229cea9de54bfed7be49a4cc
#
_entry.id   0df51d05229cea9de54bfed7be49a4cc
#
_cell.length_a   1.000
_cell.length_b   1.000
_cell.length_c   1.000
_cell.angle_alpha   90.00
_cell.angle_beta   90.00
_cell.angle_gamma   90.00
#
_symmetry.space_group_name_H-M   'P 1'
#
loop_
_entity.id
_entity.type
_entity.pdbx_description
1 polymer ?
#
loop_
_entity_poly.entity_id
_entity_poly.type
_entity_poly.pdbx_seq_one_letter_code
_entity_poly.pdbx_strand_id
1 'polypeptide(L)'
;MFTTLLSTPVPVFKRPLLTTMMVALVATVSLTGCTSSDSSDSETATITTENKTADTISNATSNGESATTVKIDTVKGEVSLPMNPSPIAVYDMTLMQDLAALDVPIQGMPNNMLLDNLQAKNQPEPKEVGTLFEPDLEALNALQPQAILIGGRTAKKYDELSNIALTLDMSVDTADIYESSKRRLADLGVLFGKSEQAAKLQKDIDDLLAETKASTKDKGTGLVVMVNGNKMSVYGTESRYGFIHTVLNIPIADGQIKDGNHGQPVSFEYLQKTNPDWLFVIDRSAAIGEDSAGAKAVLDNKLVAQTTAWSKDQVVYLSPDSYLAFGGYYQWIKDLTTIKDAFNNAK
;
A
#
# COMPACT_ATOMS: atom_id res chain seq x y z
N MET A 1 -56.72 24.72 -7.87
CA MET A 1 -56.77 24.10 -6.55
C MET A 1 -55.31 23.95 -6.06
N PHE A 2 -54.86 24.95 -5.31
CA PHE A 2 -53.48 25.02 -4.79
C PHE A 2 -53.45 24.41 -3.42
N THR A 3 -52.62 23.39 -3.19
CA THR A 3 -52.42 22.81 -1.87
C THR A 3 -51.01 23.19 -1.38
N THR A 4 -50.99 24.08 -0.41
CA THR A 4 -49.82 24.58 0.31
C THR A 4 -49.37 23.54 1.34
N LEU A 5 -48.14 23.04 1.25
CA LEU A 5 -47.53 22.19 2.29
C LEU A 5 -46.68 23.08 3.23
N LEU A 6 -47.07 23.07 4.49
CA LEU A 6 -46.39 23.74 5.61
C LEU A 6 -45.08 22.99 5.93
N SER A 7 -43.99 23.75 6.03
CA SER A 7 -42.70 23.29 6.57
C SER A 7 -42.69 23.42 8.09
N THR A 8 -42.37 22.36 8.80
CA THR A 8 -42.12 22.35 10.25
C THR A 8 -40.63 22.58 10.52
N PRO A 9 -40.27 23.41 11.54
CA PRO A 9 -38.86 23.66 11.88
C PRO A 9 -38.29 22.56 12.81
N VAL A 10 -37.02 22.16 12.53
CA VAL A 10 -36.23 21.20 13.32
C VAL A 10 -35.61 21.94 14.53
N PRO A 11 -35.63 21.38 15.76
CA PRO A 11 -35.07 22.01 16.93
C PRO A 11 -33.53 21.91 16.98
N VAL A 12 -32.87 23.04 17.21
CA VAL A 12 -31.46 23.19 17.47
C VAL A 12 -31.13 22.79 18.91
N PHE A 13 -30.37 21.72 19.10
CA PHE A 13 -29.84 21.33 20.42
C PHE A 13 -28.57 22.13 20.74
N LYS A 14 -28.61 23.00 21.73
CA LYS A 14 -27.45 23.65 22.33
C LYS A 14 -26.80 22.71 23.34
N ARG A 15 -25.51 22.43 23.15
CA ARG A 15 -24.65 21.69 24.10
C ARG A 15 -24.09 22.68 25.16
N PRO A 16 -24.07 22.33 26.46
CA PRO A 16 -23.41 23.16 27.47
C PRO A 16 -21.91 22.89 27.52
N LEU A 17 -21.11 23.94 27.63
CA LEU A 17 -19.71 23.93 28.01
C LEU A 17 -19.57 23.41 29.46
N LEU A 18 -18.77 22.34 29.64
CA LEU A 18 -18.30 21.96 30.98
C LEU A 18 -16.83 22.38 31.10
N THR A 19 -16.63 23.39 31.94
CA THR A 19 -15.33 23.85 32.44
C THR A 19 -14.90 22.88 33.54
N THR A 20 -13.76 22.20 33.42
CA THR A 20 -13.20 21.42 34.52
C THR A 20 -11.82 21.91 34.87
N MET A 21 -11.72 22.20 36.13
CA MET A 21 -10.71 22.86 36.95
C MET A 21 -9.47 21.94 37.11
N MET A 22 -8.31 22.56 37.02
CA MET A 22 -6.97 22.01 37.24
C MET A 22 -6.71 21.86 38.74
N VAL A 23 -6.31 20.69 39.21
CA VAL A 23 -5.68 20.53 40.53
C VAL A 23 -4.31 19.91 40.35
N ALA A 24 -3.31 20.73 40.70
CA ALA A 24 -1.92 20.31 40.80
C ALA A 24 -1.69 19.64 42.15
N LEU A 25 -1.07 18.49 42.17
CA LEU A 25 -0.51 17.87 43.38
C LEU A 25 0.96 17.61 43.15
N VAL A 26 1.79 18.37 43.87
CA VAL A 26 3.22 18.21 44.04
C VAL A 26 3.46 17.23 45.17
N ALA A 27 4.24 16.19 44.96
CA ALA A 27 4.81 15.40 46.07
C ALA A 27 6.29 15.10 45.74
N THR A 28 7.11 15.79 46.48
CA THR A 28 8.57 15.52 46.66
C THR A 28 8.80 14.47 47.72
N VAL A 29 9.63 13.50 47.48
CA VAL A 29 10.38 12.76 48.54
C VAL A 29 11.71 12.28 47.98
N SER A 30 12.69 12.71 48.54
CA SER A 30 14.04 12.65 49.01
C SER A 30 14.86 11.37 48.79
N LEU A 31 16.15 11.66 48.46
CA LEU A 31 17.31 10.79 48.42
C LEU A 31 17.70 10.21 49.80
N THR A 32 18.25 8.99 49.78
CA THR A 32 19.41 8.53 50.57
C THR A 32 19.91 7.24 49.86
N GLY A 33 21.14 7.00 49.49
CA GLY A 33 22.43 7.31 49.99
C GLY A 33 23.17 6.04 50.45
N CYS A 34 24.42 5.91 49.96
CA CYS A 34 25.52 5.07 50.46
C CYS A 34 25.68 3.63 49.88
N THR A 35 26.70 3.39 49.10
CA THR A 35 28.19 3.30 49.17
C THR A 35 28.72 1.91 49.48
N SER A 36 29.65 1.59 48.60
CA SER A 36 30.98 0.95 48.76
C SER A 36 31.09 -0.58 48.76
N SER A 37 31.83 -1.02 47.78
CA SER A 37 33.23 -1.53 47.75
C SER A 37 33.32 -3.01 48.21
N ASP A 38 33.99 -3.85 47.57
CA ASP A 38 35.32 -4.00 47.01
C ASP A 38 35.67 -5.50 46.89
N SER A 39 36.50 -5.81 45.90
CA SER A 39 37.54 -6.82 45.80
C SER A 39 37.25 -8.32 45.81
N SER A 40 37.67 -8.93 44.67
CA SER A 40 38.66 -10.01 44.46
C SER A 40 38.44 -11.32 45.21
N ASP A 41 38.43 -12.46 44.53
CA ASP A 41 39.60 -13.22 44.09
C ASP A 41 39.22 -14.47 43.29
N SER A 42 40.14 -14.83 42.48
CA SER A 42 40.37 -16.04 41.70
C SER A 42 40.27 -17.32 42.56
N GLU A 43 39.70 -18.38 41.97
CA GLU A 43 40.39 -19.69 42.00
C GLU A 43 39.83 -20.70 40.99
N THR A 44 40.79 -21.21 40.25
CA THR A 44 40.73 -22.33 39.30
C THR A 44 40.64 -23.64 40.05
N ALA A 45 39.72 -24.54 39.64
CA ALA A 45 39.88 -25.97 39.89
C ALA A 45 39.30 -26.80 38.76
N THR A 46 40.20 -27.34 37.98
CA THR A 46 40.05 -28.51 37.10
C THR A 46 39.91 -29.75 37.96
N ILE A 47 39.09 -30.76 37.55
CA ILE A 47 39.39 -32.21 37.60
C ILE A 47 38.14 -33.00 37.12
N THR A 48 38.27 -33.63 35.95
CA THR A 48 38.29 -35.05 35.56
C THR A 48 36.98 -35.85 35.62
N THR A 49 36.55 -36.23 34.44
CA THR A 49 36.04 -37.51 33.91
C THR A 49 35.66 -38.62 34.91
N GLU A 50 34.43 -39.15 34.78
CA GLU A 50 34.20 -40.55 34.59
C GLU A 50 32.87 -40.92 33.97
N ASN A 51 32.95 -41.87 33.01
CA ASN A 51 31.89 -42.55 32.30
C ASN A 51 31.06 -43.46 33.19
N LYS A 52 29.73 -43.58 32.96
CA LYS A 52 29.06 -44.88 32.84
C LYS A 52 27.65 -44.85 32.29
N THR A 53 27.53 -45.35 31.07
CA THR A 53 26.64 -46.42 30.56
C THR A 53 25.10 -46.27 30.70
N ALA A 54 24.48 -46.08 29.53
CA ALA A 54 23.39 -46.84 28.88
C ALA A 54 22.07 -47.06 29.66
N ASP A 55 21.01 -46.60 29.19
CA ASP A 55 19.95 -47.28 28.40
C ASP A 55 18.66 -46.45 28.37
N THR A 56 18.17 -46.22 27.29
CA THR A 56 16.83 -46.49 26.74
C THR A 56 16.50 -45.45 25.69
N ILE A 57 16.75 -45.84 24.48
CA ILE A 57 16.24 -45.16 23.27
C ILE A 57 14.72 -45.33 23.26
N SER A 58 13.99 -44.28 23.55
CA SER A 58 12.63 -44.12 23.08
C SER A 58 12.68 -43.35 21.78
N ASN A 59 12.67 -44.07 20.68
CA ASN A 59 12.40 -43.54 19.34
C ASN A 59 10.99 -42.94 19.32
N ALA A 60 10.88 -41.66 19.65
CA ALA A 60 9.78 -40.84 19.18
C ALA A 60 10.18 -40.35 17.77
N THR A 61 9.79 -41.09 16.76
CA THR A 61 9.82 -40.66 15.37
C THR A 61 8.83 -39.50 15.24
N SER A 62 9.30 -38.29 15.52
CA SER A 62 8.62 -37.09 15.06
C SER A 62 8.94 -36.99 13.57
N ASN A 63 8.02 -37.39 12.72
CA ASN A 63 7.95 -36.93 11.34
C ASN A 63 7.69 -35.42 11.37
N GLY A 64 8.69 -34.66 11.76
CA GLY A 64 8.77 -33.23 11.52
C GLY A 64 9.26 -33.07 10.10
N GLU A 65 8.37 -32.89 9.13
CA GLU A 65 8.72 -32.27 7.87
C GLU A 65 9.43 -30.96 8.22
N SER A 66 10.72 -30.90 7.96
CA SER A 66 11.50 -29.67 8.16
C SER A 66 10.92 -28.64 7.20
N ALA A 67 10.13 -27.69 7.72
CA ALA A 67 9.53 -26.65 6.94
C ALA A 67 10.64 -25.94 6.14
N THR A 68 10.51 -25.91 4.82
CA THR A 68 11.47 -25.23 3.96
C THR A 68 11.50 -23.75 4.34
N THR A 69 12.68 -23.26 4.73
CA THR A 69 12.88 -21.84 5.05
C THR A 69 13.27 -21.10 3.77
N VAL A 70 12.65 -19.94 3.55
CA VAL A 70 12.95 -19.04 2.44
C VAL A 70 13.43 -17.70 2.95
N LYS A 71 14.11 -16.95 2.07
CA LYS A 71 14.63 -15.62 2.33
C LYS A 71 13.84 -14.63 1.46
N ILE A 72 13.36 -13.57 2.07
CA ILE A 72 12.54 -12.53 1.46
C ILE A 72 13.18 -11.18 1.72
N ASP A 73 13.35 -10.40 0.67
CA ASP A 73 13.81 -9.03 0.78
C ASP A 73 12.68 -8.11 1.26
N THR A 74 12.97 -7.31 2.26
CA THR A 74 12.04 -6.30 2.80
C THR A 74 12.71 -4.94 2.91
N VAL A 75 11.94 -3.88 3.09
CA VAL A 75 12.48 -2.54 3.38
C VAL A 75 13.37 -2.53 4.64
N LYS A 76 13.16 -3.48 5.55
CA LYS A 76 13.95 -3.64 6.79
C LYS A 76 15.13 -4.58 6.65
N GLY A 77 15.41 -5.08 5.45
CA GLY A 77 16.46 -6.06 5.15
C GLY A 77 15.91 -7.45 4.86
N GLU A 78 16.80 -8.41 4.63
CA GLU A 78 16.46 -9.82 4.36
C GLU A 78 15.89 -10.50 5.61
N VAL A 79 14.77 -11.17 5.45
CA VAL A 79 14.09 -11.94 6.50
C VAL A 79 14.01 -13.41 6.09
N SER A 80 14.38 -14.31 7.01
CA SER A 80 14.24 -15.76 6.82
C SER A 80 13.02 -16.28 7.59
N LEU A 81 12.12 -16.98 6.89
CA LEU A 81 10.89 -17.52 7.51
C LEU A 81 10.48 -18.83 6.81
N PRO A 82 9.63 -19.66 7.47
CA PRO A 82 9.06 -20.83 6.83
C PRO A 82 8.25 -20.45 5.61
N MET A 83 8.36 -21.25 4.53
CA MET A 83 7.54 -21.10 3.32
C MET A 83 6.07 -21.39 3.62
N ASN A 84 5.16 -20.70 2.95
CA ASN A 84 3.71 -20.82 3.11
C ASN A 84 3.22 -20.46 4.54
N PRO A 85 3.62 -19.30 5.11
CA PRO A 85 3.09 -18.90 6.41
C PRO A 85 1.57 -18.80 6.37
N SER A 86 0.89 -19.36 7.37
CA SER A 86 -0.57 -19.31 7.51
C SER A 86 -0.95 -19.54 8.99
N PRO A 87 -1.86 -18.71 9.58
CA PRO A 87 -2.55 -17.58 8.97
C PRO A 87 -1.64 -16.39 8.66
N ILE A 88 -2.05 -15.56 7.69
CA ILE A 88 -1.41 -14.25 7.43
C ILE A 88 -2.42 -13.11 7.59
N ALA A 89 -1.92 -11.96 8.04
CA ALA A 89 -2.66 -10.68 7.99
C ALA A 89 -1.98 -9.73 7.00
N VAL A 90 -2.77 -8.98 6.21
CA VAL A 90 -2.23 -8.12 5.16
C VAL A 90 -2.81 -6.72 5.26
N TYR A 91 -1.96 -5.71 5.35
CA TYR A 91 -2.32 -4.30 5.50
C TYR A 91 -1.86 -3.44 4.32
N ASP A 92 -1.94 -3.99 3.11
CA ASP A 92 -1.64 -3.24 1.90
C ASP A 92 -2.47 -3.76 0.72
N MET A 93 -3.13 -2.85 0.02
CA MET A 93 -4.04 -3.21 -1.09
C MET A 93 -3.30 -3.75 -2.31
N THR A 94 -2.04 -3.34 -2.50
CA THR A 94 -1.24 -3.85 -3.62
C THR A 94 -0.80 -5.28 -3.36
N LEU A 95 -0.39 -5.58 -2.12
CA LEU A 95 -0.10 -6.95 -1.68
C LEU A 95 -1.33 -7.85 -1.78
N MET A 96 -2.52 -7.35 -1.42
CA MET A 96 -3.76 -8.11 -1.55
C MET A 96 -4.05 -8.47 -3.00
N GLN A 97 -3.80 -7.56 -3.97
CA GLN A 97 -3.95 -7.85 -5.39
C GLN A 97 -2.95 -8.92 -5.87
N ASP A 98 -1.69 -8.80 -5.46
CA ASP A 98 -0.65 -9.76 -5.84
C ASP A 98 -0.94 -11.15 -5.26
N LEU A 99 -1.35 -11.22 -3.97
CA LEU A 99 -1.74 -12.49 -3.32
C LEU A 99 -2.99 -13.10 -3.95
N ALA A 100 -3.99 -12.30 -4.30
CA ALA A 100 -5.18 -12.77 -5.01
C ALA A 100 -4.83 -13.32 -6.40
N ALA A 101 -3.91 -12.68 -7.13
CA ALA A 101 -3.43 -13.17 -8.43
C ALA A 101 -2.60 -14.46 -8.30
N LEU A 102 -1.93 -14.66 -7.17
CA LEU A 102 -1.20 -15.88 -6.83
C LEU A 102 -2.10 -16.98 -6.23
N ASP A 103 -3.40 -16.76 -6.09
CA ASP A 103 -4.33 -17.68 -5.40
C ASP A 103 -3.87 -18.00 -3.96
N VAL A 104 -3.34 -17.01 -3.24
CA VAL A 104 -2.93 -17.12 -1.84
C VAL A 104 -4.02 -16.55 -0.94
N PRO A 105 -4.58 -17.35 -0.02
CA PRO A 105 -5.63 -16.90 0.88
C PRO A 105 -5.08 -15.95 1.96
N ILE A 106 -5.86 -14.92 2.25
CA ILE A 106 -5.59 -13.97 3.35
C ILE A 106 -6.58 -14.27 4.48
N GLN A 107 -6.11 -14.40 5.72
CA GLN A 107 -6.96 -14.72 6.86
C GLN A 107 -7.30 -13.49 7.72
N GLY A 108 -6.50 -12.43 7.65
CA GLY A 108 -6.79 -11.16 8.31
C GLY A 108 -6.56 -9.99 7.36
N MET A 109 -7.52 -9.07 7.27
CA MET A 109 -7.40 -7.84 6.48
C MET A 109 -8.13 -6.68 7.15
N PRO A 110 -7.72 -5.42 6.90
CA PRO A 110 -8.47 -4.26 7.35
C PRO A 110 -9.90 -4.25 6.81
N ASN A 111 -10.80 -3.65 7.58
CA ASN A 111 -12.17 -3.41 7.13
C ASN A 111 -12.24 -2.29 6.06
N ASN A 112 -13.39 -2.15 5.43
CA ASN A 112 -13.68 -1.09 4.44
C ASN A 112 -12.69 -1.03 3.26
N MET A 113 -12.23 -2.18 2.78
CA MET A 113 -11.44 -2.27 1.56
C MET A 113 -12.35 -1.99 0.35
N LEU A 114 -12.06 -0.91 -0.39
CA LEU A 114 -12.87 -0.46 -1.53
C LEU A 114 -12.40 -1.04 -2.88
N LEU A 115 -11.60 -2.11 -2.87
CA LEU A 115 -11.14 -2.77 -4.09
C LEU A 115 -11.99 -3.98 -4.43
N ASP A 116 -12.44 -4.04 -5.68
CA ASP A 116 -12.99 -5.27 -6.25
C ASP A 116 -11.86 -6.30 -6.45
N ASN A 117 -12.19 -7.58 -6.35
CA ASN A 117 -11.29 -8.72 -6.61
C ASN A 117 -10.14 -8.97 -5.60
N LEU A 118 -10.29 -8.57 -4.33
CA LEU A 118 -9.31 -8.86 -3.28
C LEU A 118 -9.40 -10.28 -2.72
N GLN A 119 -10.46 -11.00 -3.01
CA GLN A 119 -10.66 -12.36 -2.50
C GLN A 119 -10.17 -13.39 -3.51
N ALA A 120 -9.26 -14.26 -3.09
CA ALA A 120 -8.95 -15.46 -3.84
C ALA A 120 -10.22 -16.31 -4.00
N LYS A 121 -10.45 -16.81 -5.21
CA LYS A 121 -11.64 -17.61 -5.50
C LYS A 121 -11.75 -18.79 -4.54
N ASN A 122 -12.92 -18.95 -3.90
CA ASN A 122 -13.26 -20.05 -2.98
C ASN A 122 -12.53 -20.05 -1.62
N GLN A 123 -12.14 -18.90 -1.10
CA GLN A 123 -11.55 -18.79 0.22
C GLN A 123 -12.57 -18.29 1.25
N PRO A 124 -12.42 -18.68 2.54
CA PRO A 124 -13.20 -18.09 3.62
C PRO A 124 -13.01 -16.57 3.66
N GLU A 125 -14.02 -15.86 4.08
CA GLU A 125 -13.95 -14.42 4.29
C GLU A 125 -12.88 -14.10 5.35
N PRO A 126 -11.94 -13.18 5.07
CA PRO A 126 -10.93 -12.79 6.04
C PRO A 126 -11.54 -12.17 7.29
N LYS A 127 -10.90 -12.36 8.44
CA LYS A 127 -11.26 -11.65 9.66
C LYS A 127 -10.87 -10.17 9.56
N GLU A 128 -11.75 -9.31 10.03
CA GLU A 128 -11.43 -7.89 10.16
C GLU A 128 -10.38 -7.69 11.27
N VAL A 129 -9.30 -6.98 10.96
CA VAL A 129 -8.19 -6.71 11.88
C VAL A 129 -7.90 -5.20 11.99
N GLY A 130 -8.94 -4.40 12.06
CA GLY A 130 -8.88 -2.94 12.18
C GLY A 130 -8.88 -2.23 10.83
N THR A 131 -8.15 -1.12 10.73
CA THR A 131 -8.02 -0.32 9.49
C THR A 131 -6.57 -0.32 8.97
N LEU A 132 -6.33 0.22 7.76
CA LEU A 132 -4.97 0.40 7.22
C LEU A 132 -4.07 1.28 8.10
N PHE A 133 -4.66 2.21 8.86
CA PHE A 133 -3.92 3.18 9.67
C PHE A 133 -3.93 2.85 11.16
N GLU A 134 -4.94 2.12 11.59
CA GLU A 134 -5.15 1.73 12.99
C GLU A 134 -5.46 0.23 13.05
N PRO A 135 -4.43 -0.64 13.05
CA PRO A 135 -4.57 -2.08 13.24
C PRO A 135 -5.23 -2.40 14.60
N ASP A 136 -6.12 -3.38 14.60
CA ASP A 136 -6.70 -3.92 15.82
C ASP A 136 -5.77 -5.02 16.36
N LEU A 137 -4.98 -4.68 17.38
CA LEU A 137 -3.99 -5.59 17.97
C LEU A 137 -4.64 -6.75 18.71
N GLU A 138 -5.84 -6.57 19.26
CA GLU A 138 -6.59 -7.64 19.93
C GLU A 138 -7.09 -8.66 18.90
N ALA A 139 -7.69 -8.20 17.81
CA ALA A 139 -8.11 -9.06 16.70
C ALA A 139 -6.93 -9.79 16.05
N LEU A 140 -5.79 -9.10 15.87
CA LEU A 140 -4.55 -9.72 15.36
C LEU A 140 -4.03 -10.78 16.32
N ASN A 141 -3.98 -10.47 17.62
CA ASN A 141 -3.54 -11.46 18.63
C ASN A 141 -4.49 -12.67 18.68
N ALA A 142 -5.79 -12.47 18.50
CA ALA A 142 -6.76 -13.56 18.40
C ALA A 142 -6.63 -14.38 17.10
N LEU A 143 -6.16 -13.76 16.01
CA LEU A 143 -5.88 -14.44 14.73
C LEU A 143 -4.65 -15.33 14.81
N GLN A 144 -3.66 -14.99 15.67
CA GLN A 144 -2.36 -15.67 15.78
C GLN A 144 -1.65 -15.82 14.42
N PRO A 145 -1.40 -14.72 13.68
CA PRO A 145 -0.81 -14.82 12.35
C PRO A 145 0.65 -15.30 12.44
N GLN A 146 1.08 -16.12 11.47
CA GLN A 146 2.49 -16.49 11.32
C GLN A 146 3.31 -15.36 10.66
N ALA A 147 2.65 -14.52 9.86
CA ALA A 147 3.25 -13.32 9.29
C ALA A 147 2.22 -12.21 9.13
N ILE A 148 2.69 -10.96 9.26
CA ILE A 148 1.93 -9.74 8.95
C ILE A 148 2.66 -9.06 7.80
N LEU A 149 1.96 -8.86 6.66
CA LEU A 149 2.49 -8.19 5.48
C LEU A 149 1.97 -6.77 5.45
N ILE A 150 2.87 -5.80 5.38
CA ILE A 150 2.52 -4.37 5.35
C ILE A 150 3.13 -3.67 4.13
N GLY A 151 2.54 -2.53 3.76
CA GLY A 151 3.06 -1.61 2.76
C GLY A 151 3.20 -0.20 3.29
N GLY A 152 3.56 0.75 2.43
CA GLY A 152 3.97 2.09 2.82
C GLY A 152 2.96 2.89 3.67
N ARG A 153 1.66 2.63 3.53
CA ARG A 153 0.63 3.31 4.36
C ARG A 153 0.68 2.87 5.82
N THR A 154 1.04 1.61 6.07
CA THR A 154 1.07 1.00 7.40
C THR A 154 2.51 0.91 7.97
N ALA A 155 3.54 1.32 7.21
CA ALA A 155 4.95 1.20 7.60
C ALA A 155 5.29 1.85 8.97
N LYS A 156 4.57 2.90 9.36
CA LYS A 156 4.74 3.53 10.69
C LYS A 156 4.30 2.66 11.86
N LYS A 157 3.54 1.59 11.60
CA LYS A 157 3.05 0.63 12.58
C LYS A 157 3.94 -0.63 12.67
N TYR A 158 5.06 -0.66 11.94
CA TYR A 158 5.95 -1.82 11.87
C TYR A 158 6.34 -2.35 13.25
N ASP A 159 6.84 -1.49 14.14
CA ASP A 159 7.31 -1.89 15.47
C ASP A 159 6.16 -2.42 16.34
N GLU A 160 4.98 -1.78 16.25
CA GLU A 160 3.78 -2.18 16.98
C GLU A 160 3.31 -3.58 16.53
N LEU A 161 3.25 -3.80 15.22
CA LEU A 161 2.83 -5.08 14.62
C LEU A 161 3.85 -6.18 14.87
N SER A 162 5.15 -5.86 14.88
CA SER A 162 6.23 -6.81 15.13
C SER A 162 6.23 -7.37 16.56
N ASN A 163 5.54 -6.73 17.50
CA ASN A 163 5.30 -7.29 18.85
C ASN A 163 4.23 -8.39 18.83
N ILE A 164 3.42 -8.48 17.78
CA ILE A 164 2.37 -9.51 17.66
C ILE A 164 2.89 -10.72 16.87
N ALA A 165 3.48 -10.47 15.68
CA ALA A 165 4.02 -11.52 14.82
C ALA A 165 5.12 -10.99 13.91
N LEU A 166 5.81 -11.90 13.22
CA LEU A 166 6.80 -11.55 12.21
C LEU A 166 6.16 -10.63 11.17
N THR A 167 6.66 -9.39 11.09
CA THR A 167 6.14 -8.37 10.18
C THR A 167 7.09 -8.15 9.02
N LEU A 168 6.58 -8.22 7.79
CA LEU A 168 7.30 -8.00 6.56
C LEU A 168 6.87 -6.65 5.96
N ASP A 169 7.77 -5.66 5.96
CA ASP A 169 7.55 -4.39 5.25
C ASP A 169 7.93 -4.56 3.78
N MET A 170 6.93 -4.82 2.96
CA MET A 170 7.05 -5.03 1.52
C MET A 170 6.63 -3.79 0.72
N SER A 171 6.88 -2.61 1.28
CA SER A 171 6.64 -1.32 0.59
C SER A 171 7.40 -1.26 -0.72
N VAL A 172 6.77 -0.70 -1.76
CA VAL A 172 7.43 -0.45 -3.04
C VAL A 172 8.09 0.92 -3.03
N ASP A 173 9.20 1.04 -3.75
CA ASP A 173 9.81 2.33 -4.07
C ASP A 173 8.95 3.04 -5.12
N THR A 174 8.39 4.19 -4.77
CA THR A 174 7.53 4.96 -5.68
C THR A 174 8.28 5.62 -6.82
N ALA A 175 9.58 5.86 -6.68
CA ALA A 175 10.43 6.39 -7.75
C ALA A 175 10.79 5.31 -8.79
N ASP A 176 10.84 4.04 -8.36
CA ASP A 176 11.10 2.87 -9.21
C ASP A 176 10.02 1.82 -9.03
N ILE A 177 8.77 2.24 -9.22
CA ILE A 177 7.60 1.42 -8.88
C ILE A 177 7.52 0.13 -9.71
N TYR A 178 7.95 0.16 -10.97
CA TYR A 178 7.89 -1.01 -11.84
C TYR A 178 8.85 -2.11 -11.37
N GLU A 179 10.13 -1.81 -11.20
CA GLU A 179 11.10 -2.81 -10.77
C GLU A 179 10.88 -3.24 -9.32
N SER A 180 10.46 -2.32 -8.43
CA SER A 180 10.19 -2.69 -7.03
C SER A 180 8.94 -3.56 -6.88
N SER A 181 7.87 -3.31 -7.64
CA SER A 181 6.69 -4.19 -7.64
C SER A 181 6.98 -5.55 -8.26
N LYS A 182 7.82 -5.59 -9.30
CA LYS A 182 8.29 -6.83 -9.94
C LYS A 182 9.08 -7.72 -8.95
N ARG A 183 10.03 -7.12 -8.20
CA ARG A 183 10.76 -7.85 -7.14
C ARG A 183 9.79 -8.36 -6.08
N ARG A 184 8.87 -7.52 -5.60
CA ARG A 184 7.87 -7.91 -4.60
C ARG A 184 7.00 -9.08 -5.07
N LEU A 185 6.52 -9.08 -6.30
CA LEU A 185 5.72 -10.19 -6.84
C LEU A 185 6.54 -11.49 -6.90
N ALA A 186 7.82 -11.41 -7.26
CA ALA A 186 8.73 -12.56 -7.26
C ALA A 186 8.96 -13.10 -5.83
N ASP A 187 9.20 -12.21 -4.85
CA ASP A 187 9.37 -12.56 -3.44
C ASP A 187 8.12 -13.23 -2.85
N LEU A 188 6.93 -12.72 -3.18
CA LEU A 188 5.68 -13.39 -2.82
C LEU A 188 5.57 -14.77 -3.47
N GLY A 189 5.99 -14.91 -4.72
CA GLY A 189 6.08 -16.20 -5.41
C GLY A 189 6.98 -17.19 -4.67
N VAL A 190 8.14 -16.75 -4.17
CA VAL A 190 9.05 -17.57 -3.37
C VAL A 190 8.43 -17.90 -2.01
N LEU A 191 7.87 -16.89 -1.32
CA LEU A 191 7.29 -17.05 0.01
C LEU A 191 6.16 -18.08 0.05
N PHE A 192 5.33 -18.09 -0.99
CA PHE A 192 4.15 -18.95 -1.08
C PHE A 192 4.31 -20.15 -2.03
N GLY A 193 5.53 -20.48 -2.43
CA GLY A 193 5.80 -21.62 -3.33
C GLY A 193 5.12 -21.50 -4.69
N LYS A 194 4.94 -20.26 -5.19
CA LYS A 194 4.24 -19.89 -6.41
C LYS A 194 5.14 -19.19 -7.44
N SER A 195 6.44 -19.47 -7.42
CA SER A 195 7.43 -18.77 -8.26
C SER A 195 7.13 -18.85 -9.76
N GLU A 196 6.66 -20.00 -10.26
CA GLU A 196 6.26 -20.13 -11.67
C GLU A 196 5.04 -19.28 -12.01
N GLN A 197 4.04 -19.23 -11.10
CA GLN A 197 2.86 -18.40 -11.28
C GLN A 197 3.24 -16.92 -11.24
N ALA A 198 4.07 -16.49 -10.28
CA ALA A 198 4.58 -15.12 -10.20
C ALA A 198 5.32 -14.69 -11.47
N ALA A 199 6.19 -15.56 -12.01
CA ALA A 199 6.90 -15.32 -13.27
C ALA A 199 5.93 -15.17 -14.46
N LYS A 200 4.86 -15.96 -14.51
CA LYS A 200 3.82 -15.83 -15.55
C LYS A 200 3.06 -14.51 -15.41
N LEU A 201 2.62 -14.16 -14.20
CA LEU A 201 1.93 -12.89 -13.93
C LEU A 201 2.81 -11.69 -14.30
N GLN A 202 4.11 -11.75 -13.97
CA GLN A 202 5.05 -10.72 -14.35
C GLN A 202 5.19 -10.63 -15.88
N LYS A 203 5.25 -11.75 -16.56
CA LYS A 203 5.31 -11.76 -18.03
C LYS A 203 4.06 -11.12 -18.66
N ASP A 204 2.89 -11.35 -18.11
CA ASP A 204 1.65 -10.72 -18.59
C ASP A 204 1.73 -9.17 -18.47
N ILE A 205 2.32 -8.67 -17.38
CA ILE A 205 2.59 -7.21 -17.21
C ILE A 205 3.61 -6.74 -18.24
N ASP A 206 4.73 -7.46 -18.41
CA ASP A 206 5.84 -7.08 -19.29
C ASP A 206 5.38 -7.01 -20.77
N ASP A 207 4.61 -8.00 -21.22
CA ASP A 207 4.05 -8.05 -22.57
C ASP A 207 3.10 -6.85 -22.80
N LEU A 208 2.18 -6.61 -21.88
CA LEU A 208 1.24 -5.49 -21.99
C LEU A 208 1.94 -4.13 -21.90
N LEU A 209 3.00 -4.02 -21.09
CA LEU A 209 3.84 -2.84 -21.01
C LEU A 209 4.51 -2.55 -22.36
N ALA A 210 5.07 -3.57 -23.02
CA ALA A 210 5.70 -3.44 -24.33
C ALA A 210 4.68 -2.98 -25.40
N GLU A 211 3.47 -3.54 -25.39
CA GLU A 211 2.39 -3.13 -26.29
C GLU A 211 1.96 -1.68 -26.02
N THR A 212 1.78 -1.30 -24.75
CA THR A 212 1.39 0.06 -24.34
C THR A 212 2.47 1.07 -24.76
N LYS A 213 3.74 0.74 -24.51
CA LYS A 213 4.88 1.58 -24.92
C LYS A 213 4.96 1.77 -26.46
N ALA A 214 4.61 0.75 -27.22
CA ALA A 214 4.54 0.87 -28.68
C ALA A 214 3.39 1.79 -29.11
N SER A 215 2.23 1.74 -28.45
CA SER A 215 1.06 2.58 -28.76
C SER A 215 1.26 4.04 -28.37
N THR A 216 2.06 4.34 -27.34
CA THR A 216 2.31 5.71 -26.84
C THR A 216 3.48 6.42 -27.55
N LYS A 217 4.25 5.68 -28.35
CA LYS A 217 5.46 6.21 -28.97
C LYS A 217 5.20 7.41 -29.88
N ASP A 218 5.94 8.49 -29.67
CA ASP A 218 5.91 9.73 -30.46
C ASP A 218 4.52 10.42 -30.53
N LYS A 219 3.67 10.20 -29.49
CA LYS A 219 2.30 10.72 -29.42
C LYS A 219 2.16 12.04 -28.64
N GLY A 220 3.27 12.69 -28.30
CA GLY A 220 3.27 13.97 -27.59
C GLY A 220 3.58 13.86 -26.10
N THR A 221 3.36 14.96 -25.39
CA THR A 221 3.66 15.12 -23.96
C THR A 221 2.48 14.73 -23.08
N GLY A 222 2.76 14.21 -21.87
CA GLY A 222 1.76 13.85 -20.88
C GLY A 222 1.86 14.63 -19.59
N LEU A 223 0.75 14.80 -18.89
CA LEU A 223 0.68 15.35 -17.55
C LEU A 223 -0.23 14.50 -16.68
N VAL A 224 0.27 14.06 -15.54
CA VAL A 224 -0.52 13.29 -14.56
C VAL A 224 -1.17 14.26 -13.58
N VAL A 225 -2.49 14.19 -13.48
CA VAL A 225 -3.32 15.07 -12.64
C VAL A 225 -4.16 14.21 -11.69
N MET A 226 -4.05 14.46 -10.40
CA MET A 226 -4.97 13.92 -9.39
C MET A 226 -5.98 14.99 -9.00
N VAL A 227 -7.25 14.61 -9.03
CA VAL A 227 -8.36 15.43 -8.55
C VAL A 227 -8.80 14.90 -7.18
N ASN A 228 -8.97 15.81 -6.22
CA ASN A 228 -9.43 15.53 -4.86
C ASN A 228 -10.45 16.60 -4.44
N GLY A 229 -11.74 16.31 -4.54
CA GLY A 229 -12.79 17.31 -4.47
C GLY A 229 -12.56 18.39 -5.54
N ASN A 230 -12.45 19.64 -5.11
CA ASN A 230 -12.18 20.78 -6.02
C ASN A 230 -10.68 21.13 -6.15
N LYS A 231 -9.80 20.30 -5.62
CA LYS A 231 -8.36 20.53 -5.64
C LYS A 231 -7.69 19.61 -6.65
N MET A 232 -6.60 20.10 -7.26
CA MET A 232 -5.79 19.35 -8.20
C MET A 232 -4.34 19.34 -7.77
N SER A 233 -3.66 18.24 -8.03
CA SER A 233 -2.21 18.10 -7.90
C SER A 233 -1.65 17.42 -9.15
N VAL A 234 -0.42 17.78 -9.55
CA VAL A 234 0.30 17.11 -10.63
C VAL A 234 1.44 16.28 -10.06
N TYR A 235 1.84 15.26 -10.80
CA TYR A 235 2.86 14.30 -10.39
C TYR A 235 3.97 14.22 -11.43
N GLY A 236 5.21 14.23 -10.97
CA GLY A 236 6.41 14.14 -11.79
C GLY A 236 6.93 12.71 -11.93
N THR A 237 8.18 12.63 -12.40
CA THR A 237 8.83 11.36 -12.77
C THR A 237 9.23 10.49 -11.58
N GLU A 238 9.45 11.05 -10.39
CA GLU A 238 9.84 10.32 -9.17
C GLU A 238 8.62 9.95 -8.30
N SER A 239 7.42 10.14 -8.83
CA SER A 239 6.18 9.83 -8.13
C SER A 239 5.70 8.40 -8.43
N ARG A 240 4.71 7.95 -7.66
CA ARG A 240 4.02 6.66 -7.89
C ARG A 240 3.40 6.50 -9.30
N TYR A 241 3.21 7.59 -10.02
CA TYR A 241 2.71 7.60 -11.41
C TYR A 241 3.83 7.91 -12.42
N GLY A 242 5.06 8.06 -11.95
CA GLY A 242 6.23 8.36 -12.76
C GLY A 242 6.49 7.34 -13.87
N PHE A 243 5.99 6.10 -13.72
CA PHE A 243 6.10 5.04 -14.73
C PHE A 243 5.52 5.48 -16.08
N ILE A 244 4.53 6.36 -16.12
CA ILE A 244 3.96 6.93 -17.34
C ILE A 244 5.04 7.65 -18.15
N HIS A 245 5.95 8.32 -17.47
CA HIS A 245 7.04 9.05 -18.10
C HIS A 245 8.31 8.22 -18.25
N THR A 246 8.71 7.48 -17.21
CA THR A 246 9.98 6.76 -17.16
C THR A 246 9.94 5.40 -17.84
N VAL A 247 8.85 4.67 -17.70
CA VAL A 247 8.70 3.31 -18.24
C VAL A 247 7.96 3.31 -19.57
N LEU A 248 6.84 4.04 -19.70
CA LEU A 248 6.12 4.16 -20.99
C LEU A 248 6.78 5.15 -21.96
N ASN A 249 7.79 5.92 -21.50
CA ASN A 249 8.52 6.91 -22.30
C ASN A 249 7.62 8.03 -22.88
N ILE A 250 6.52 8.39 -22.21
CA ILE A 250 5.72 9.54 -22.57
C ILE A 250 6.43 10.78 -22.02
N PRO A 251 6.91 11.72 -22.86
CA PRO A 251 7.60 12.91 -22.36
C PRO A 251 6.71 13.69 -21.39
N ILE A 252 7.28 14.13 -20.25
CA ILE A 252 6.53 14.95 -19.30
C ILE A 252 6.31 16.36 -19.86
N ALA A 253 5.10 16.91 -19.70
CA ALA A 253 4.77 18.24 -20.19
C ALA A 253 5.43 19.38 -19.38
N ASP A 254 5.75 19.15 -18.10
CA ASP A 254 6.49 20.09 -17.26
C ASP A 254 7.54 19.33 -16.43
N GLY A 255 8.80 19.48 -16.79
CA GLY A 255 9.93 18.87 -16.06
C GLY A 255 10.32 19.59 -14.76
N GLN A 256 9.58 20.63 -14.34
CA GLN A 256 9.85 21.38 -13.10
C GLN A 256 8.91 20.97 -11.95
N ILE A 257 8.07 19.94 -12.15
CA ILE A 257 7.17 19.42 -11.10
C ILE A 257 8.02 18.92 -9.94
N LYS A 258 7.68 19.39 -8.73
CA LYS A 258 8.30 18.93 -7.49
C LYS A 258 7.57 17.68 -7.03
N ASP A 259 8.29 16.58 -7.01
CA ASP A 259 7.74 15.33 -6.51
C ASP A 259 7.48 15.35 -5.00
N GLY A 260 6.43 14.65 -4.59
CA GLY A 260 6.02 14.49 -3.21
C GLY A 260 4.85 13.52 -3.11
N ASN A 261 4.62 12.95 -1.93
CA ASN A 261 3.59 11.91 -1.71
C ASN A 261 2.17 12.33 -2.15
N HIS A 262 1.89 13.63 -2.14
CA HIS A 262 0.56 14.19 -2.51
C HIS A 262 0.58 14.98 -3.82
N GLY A 263 1.70 14.94 -4.55
CA GLY A 263 1.90 15.73 -5.76
C GLY A 263 2.05 17.23 -5.48
N GLN A 264 2.29 18.00 -6.53
CA GLN A 264 2.37 19.47 -6.49
C GLN A 264 0.99 20.06 -6.71
N PRO A 265 0.43 20.84 -5.76
CA PRO A 265 -0.86 21.54 -5.96
C PRO A 265 -0.79 22.52 -7.12
N VAL A 266 -1.83 22.52 -7.97
CA VAL A 266 -1.91 23.37 -9.15
C VAL A 266 -3.31 23.95 -9.34
N SER A 267 -3.41 25.00 -10.20
CA SER A 267 -4.67 25.61 -10.62
C SER A 267 -5.05 25.24 -12.06
N PHE A 268 -6.23 25.66 -12.50
CA PHE A 268 -6.65 25.48 -13.91
C PHE A 268 -5.80 26.28 -14.89
N GLU A 269 -5.31 27.47 -14.49
CA GLU A 269 -4.38 28.29 -15.27
C GLU A 269 -3.04 27.58 -15.49
N TYR A 270 -2.58 26.78 -14.51
CA TYR A 270 -1.39 25.97 -14.67
C TYR A 270 -1.61 24.92 -15.78
N LEU A 271 -2.73 24.21 -15.79
CA LEU A 271 -3.06 23.25 -16.85
C LEU A 271 -3.11 23.91 -18.22
N GLN A 272 -3.78 25.07 -18.32
CA GLN A 272 -3.86 25.84 -19.56
C GLN A 272 -2.46 26.25 -20.05
N LYS A 273 -1.62 26.76 -19.17
CA LYS A 273 -0.26 27.22 -19.51
C LYS A 273 0.67 26.09 -19.91
N THR A 274 0.61 24.96 -19.18
CA THR A 274 1.42 23.77 -19.46
C THR A 274 1.01 23.12 -20.77
N ASN A 275 -0.28 23.15 -21.09
CA ASN A 275 -0.87 22.68 -22.35
C ASN A 275 -0.36 21.31 -22.81
N PRO A 276 -0.52 20.25 -22.03
CA PRO A 276 -0.10 18.90 -22.39
C PRO A 276 -0.88 18.36 -23.59
N ASP A 277 -0.27 17.43 -24.34
CA ASP A 277 -0.99 16.68 -25.39
C ASP A 277 -1.93 15.64 -24.78
N TRP A 278 -1.57 15.05 -23.63
CA TRP A 278 -2.35 14.05 -22.91
C TRP A 278 -2.49 14.42 -21.44
N LEU A 279 -3.69 14.20 -20.89
CA LEU A 279 -3.95 14.25 -19.46
C LEU A 279 -4.23 12.83 -18.94
N PHE A 280 -3.49 12.42 -17.90
CA PHE A 280 -3.75 11.18 -17.14
C PHE A 280 -4.39 11.58 -15.82
N VAL A 281 -5.65 11.21 -15.63
CA VAL A 281 -6.47 11.72 -14.53
C VAL A 281 -6.78 10.63 -13.53
N ILE A 282 -6.49 10.88 -12.25
CA ILE A 282 -6.85 10.03 -11.12
C ILE A 282 -7.88 10.78 -10.25
N ASP A 283 -9.00 10.13 -9.96
CA ASP A 283 -10.01 10.64 -9.05
C ASP A 283 -9.80 10.05 -7.64
N ARG A 284 -9.16 10.83 -6.76
CA ARG A 284 -8.91 10.39 -5.39
C ARG A 284 -10.20 10.29 -4.58
N SER A 285 -11.14 11.23 -4.74
CA SER A 285 -12.40 11.20 -3.99
C SER A 285 -13.20 9.94 -4.30
N ALA A 286 -13.28 9.56 -5.57
CA ALA A 286 -13.91 8.29 -5.97
C ALA A 286 -13.16 7.08 -5.38
N ALA A 287 -11.82 7.13 -5.34
CA ALA A 287 -11.01 6.04 -4.79
C ALA A 287 -11.26 5.76 -3.30
N ILE A 288 -11.53 6.80 -2.51
CA ILE A 288 -11.75 6.67 -1.06
C ILE A 288 -13.24 6.72 -0.68
N GLY A 289 -14.14 6.66 -1.67
CA GLY A 289 -15.58 6.66 -1.45
C GLY A 289 -16.14 7.99 -0.94
N GLU A 290 -15.44 9.10 -1.15
CA GLU A 290 -15.96 10.43 -0.84
C GLU A 290 -16.98 10.88 -1.89
N ASP A 291 -18.13 11.38 -1.44
CA ASP A 291 -19.11 11.99 -2.33
C ASP A 291 -18.55 13.31 -2.90
N SER A 292 -18.36 13.35 -4.21
CA SER A 292 -17.81 14.50 -4.91
C SER A 292 -18.37 14.60 -6.33
N ALA A 293 -18.14 15.75 -6.97
CA ALA A 293 -18.56 15.98 -8.37
C ALA A 293 -17.85 15.05 -9.38
N GLY A 294 -16.79 14.35 -8.95
CA GLY A 294 -15.94 13.52 -9.79
C GLY A 294 -14.97 14.34 -10.66
N ALA A 295 -13.83 13.71 -10.97
CA ALA A 295 -12.74 14.39 -11.68
C ALA A 295 -13.17 14.96 -13.03
N LYS A 296 -14.05 14.26 -13.77
CA LYS A 296 -14.53 14.73 -15.08
C LYS A 296 -15.30 16.05 -14.97
N ALA A 297 -16.16 16.19 -13.97
CA ALA A 297 -16.94 17.42 -13.77
C ALA A 297 -16.06 18.58 -13.28
N VAL A 298 -15.04 18.29 -12.45
CA VAL A 298 -14.08 19.32 -11.99
C VAL A 298 -13.23 19.83 -13.15
N LEU A 299 -12.79 18.95 -14.06
CA LEU A 299 -11.99 19.32 -15.23
C LEU A 299 -12.81 19.92 -16.37
N ASP A 300 -14.15 19.85 -16.34
CA ASP A 300 -15.02 20.57 -17.28
C ASP A 300 -15.01 22.08 -16.96
N ASN A 301 -13.90 22.71 -17.33
CA ASN A 301 -13.58 24.09 -17.02
C ASN A 301 -13.11 24.82 -18.30
N LYS A 302 -13.48 26.10 -18.43
CA LYS A 302 -13.14 26.92 -19.60
C LYS A 302 -11.64 27.03 -19.87
N LEU A 303 -10.79 26.96 -18.86
CA LEU A 303 -9.33 27.00 -19.01
C LEU A 303 -8.80 25.66 -19.47
N VAL A 304 -9.29 24.56 -18.87
CA VAL A 304 -8.93 23.19 -19.29
C VAL A 304 -9.38 22.92 -20.72
N ALA A 305 -10.56 23.41 -21.12
CA ALA A 305 -11.09 23.29 -22.47
C ALA A 305 -10.18 23.90 -23.55
N GLN A 306 -9.27 24.81 -23.19
CA GLN A 306 -8.29 25.40 -24.08
C GLN A 306 -7.02 24.59 -24.25
N THR A 307 -6.83 23.51 -23.49
CA THR A 307 -5.66 22.63 -23.62
C THR A 307 -5.77 21.71 -24.84
N THR A 308 -4.62 21.33 -25.36
CA THR A 308 -4.52 20.36 -26.47
C THR A 308 -5.18 19.03 -26.08
N ALA A 309 -4.90 18.53 -24.89
CA ALA A 309 -5.46 17.28 -24.39
C ALA A 309 -6.98 17.27 -24.39
N TRP A 310 -7.61 18.33 -23.88
CA TRP A 310 -9.08 18.42 -23.83
C TRP A 310 -9.70 18.59 -25.21
N SER A 311 -9.14 19.50 -26.03
CA SER A 311 -9.68 19.81 -27.37
C SER A 311 -9.62 18.62 -28.34
N LYS A 312 -8.68 17.68 -28.12
CA LYS A 312 -8.51 16.47 -28.92
C LYS A 312 -9.13 15.22 -28.28
N ASP A 313 -9.83 15.35 -27.16
CA ASP A 313 -10.35 14.22 -26.37
C ASP A 313 -9.24 13.23 -25.93
N GLN A 314 -8.04 13.76 -25.63
CA GLN A 314 -6.86 13.02 -25.18
C GLN A 314 -6.75 13.06 -23.65
N VAL A 315 -7.85 12.72 -22.95
CA VAL A 315 -7.92 12.65 -21.48
C VAL A 315 -8.15 11.21 -21.05
N VAL A 316 -7.15 10.62 -20.42
CA VAL A 316 -7.17 9.24 -19.94
C VAL A 316 -7.58 9.24 -18.48
N TYR A 317 -8.78 8.78 -18.18
CA TYR A 317 -9.22 8.58 -16.80
C TYR A 317 -8.78 7.20 -16.32
N LEU A 318 -7.77 7.17 -15.45
CA LEU A 318 -7.35 5.94 -14.79
C LEU A 318 -8.42 5.50 -13.78
N SER A 319 -8.44 4.21 -13.47
CA SER A 319 -9.33 3.68 -12.44
C SER A 319 -9.06 4.37 -11.09
N PRO A 320 -10.08 4.66 -10.27
CA PRO A 320 -9.85 5.14 -8.90
C PRO A 320 -8.90 4.26 -8.09
N ASP A 321 -8.91 2.94 -8.34
CA ASP A 321 -8.02 1.98 -7.69
C ASP A 321 -6.53 2.26 -7.95
N SER A 322 -6.18 3.00 -9.02
CA SER A 322 -4.80 3.47 -9.27
C SER A 322 -4.25 4.31 -8.12
N TYR A 323 -5.13 4.95 -7.33
CA TYR A 323 -4.72 5.64 -6.10
C TYR A 323 -4.45 4.68 -4.95
N LEU A 324 -5.22 3.59 -4.84
CA LEU A 324 -5.20 2.69 -3.69
C LEU A 324 -4.17 1.56 -3.85
N ALA A 325 -4.09 0.96 -5.04
CA ALA A 325 -3.36 -0.27 -5.32
C ALA A 325 -2.28 -0.11 -6.40
N PHE A 326 -1.65 1.07 -6.48
CA PHE A 326 -0.58 1.33 -7.44
C PHE A 326 0.55 0.31 -7.31
N GLY A 327 0.93 -0.33 -8.42
CA GLY A 327 1.96 -1.37 -8.43
C GLY A 327 1.47 -2.79 -8.09
N GLY A 328 0.17 -3.01 -7.83
CA GLY A 328 -0.42 -4.33 -7.73
C GLY A 328 -0.70 -4.95 -9.10
N TYR A 329 -0.72 -6.29 -9.19
CA TYR A 329 -0.88 -7.01 -10.46
C TYR A 329 -2.11 -6.55 -11.27
N TYR A 330 -3.30 -6.59 -10.66
CA TYR A 330 -4.53 -6.21 -11.38
C TYR A 330 -4.54 -4.73 -11.75
N GLN A 331 -3.88 -3.89 -10.95
CA GLN A 331 -3.79 -2.47 -11.24
C GLN A 331 -2.83 -2.20 -12.41
N TRP A 332 -1.70 -2.89 -12.49
CA TRP A 332 -0.82 -2.83 -13.66
C TRP A 332 -1.58 -3.18 -14.93
N ILE A 333 -2.29 -4.31 -14.94
CA ILE A 333 -3.07 -4.74 -16.11
C ILE A 333 -4.13 -3.70 -16.50
N LYS A 334 -4.85 -3.16 -15.50
CA LYS A 334 -5.92 -2.18 -15.73
C LYS A 334 -5.40 -0.85 -16.27
N ASP A 335 -4.36 -0.29 -15.65
CA ASP A 335 -3.78 1.00 -16.05
C ASP A 335 -3.15 0.92 -17.44
N LEU A 336 -2.32 -0.09 -17.69
CA LEU A 336 -1.68 -0.27 -18.99
C LEU A 336 -2.71 -0.48 -20.11
N THR A 337 -3.75 -1.30 -19.86
CA THR A 337 -4.84 -1.50 -20.85
C THR A 337 -5.56 -0.18 -21.14
N THR A 338 -5.93 0.57 -20.08
CA THR A 338 -6.63 1.85 -20.22
C THR A 338 -5.81 2.86 -21.04
N ILE A 339 -4.51 2.97 -20.75
CA ILE A 339 -3.60 3.85 -21.48
C ILE A 339 -3.47 3.39 -22.95
N LYS A 340 -3.17 2.11 -23.17
CA LYS A 340 -3.02 1.54 -24.52
C LYS A 340 -4.26 1.82 -25.39
N ASP A 341 -5.43 1.53 -24.85
CA ASP A 341 -6.69 1.68 -25.57
C ASP A 341 -6.98 3.15 -25.89
N ALA A 342 -6.71 4.07 -24.96
CA ALA A 342 -6.86 5.50 -25.19
C ALA A 342 -5.96 5.99 -26.35
N PHE A 343 -4.70 5.56 -26.38
CA PHE A 343 -3.75 5.95 -27.43
C PHE A 343 -4.06 5.31 -28.79
N ASN A 344 -4.58 4.09 -28.82
CA ASN A 344 -4.99 3.42 -30.05
C ASN A 344 -6.29 4.01 -30.64
N ASN A 345 -7.18 4.54 -29.82
CA ASN A 345 -8.45 5.13 -30.23
C ASN A 345 -8.35 6.64 -30.52
N ALA A 346 -7.23 7.28 -30.20
CA ALA A 346 -7.00 8.69 -30.50
C ALA A 346 -6.98 8.95 -32.02
N LYS A 347 -7.71 9.99 -32.44
CA LYS A 347 -7.86 10.39 -33.86
C LYS A 347 -6.73 11.27 -34.35
#